data_eba07042f7b4e01e148e2228c26618f8
#
_entry.id   eba07042f7b4e01e148e2228c26618f8
#
_cell.length_a   1.000
_cell.length_b   1.000
_cell.length_c   1.000
_cell.angle_alpha   90.00
_cell.angle_beta   90.00
_cell.angle_gamma   90.00
#
_symmetry.space_group_name_H-M   'P 1'
#
loop_
_entity.id
_entity.type
_entity.pdbx_description
1 polymer ?
#
loop_
_entity_poly.entity_id
_entity_poly.type
_entity_poly.pdbx_seq_one_letter_code
_entity_poly.pdbx_strand_id
1 'polypeptide(L)'
;IERKSPELEAPEIIDLGHVGQVESIDTRVLTMLTENYVIPVVAPIGVGPTGESYNINADLVAGKLAEVLNAEKLMLLTNTAGVLDQTGQVVTGLVSDEVRALIDDGTISGGMLPKVACALSAVNAGVNSAHIVDGRVPHSVLLEIFTDQGVGTQILRKRS
;
A
#
# COMPACT_ATOMS: atom_id res chain seq x y z
N ILE A 1 -17.81 11.46 5.93
CA ILE A 1 -18.22 10.08 5.55
C ILE A 1 -19.47 9.75 6.35
N GLU A 2 -20.56 9.46 5.65
CA GLU A 2 -21.80 8.99 6.29
C GLU A 2 -21.71 7.47 6.49
N ARG A 3 -21.81 7.02 7.73
CA ARG A 3 -22.04 5.61 8.06
C ARG A 3 -23.48 5.42 8.50
N LYS A 4 -24.22 4.55 7.85
CA LYS A 4 -25.50 4.08 8.35
C LYS A 4 -25.27 2.97 9.36
N SER A 5 -25.57 3.20 10.62
CA SER A 5 -25.67 2.17 11.63
C SER A 5 -27.06 1.54 11.57
N PRO A 6 -27.22 0.21 11.67
CA PRO A 6 -28.54 -0.44 11.61
C PRO A 6 -29.50 -0.04 12.73
N GLU A 7 -29.00 0.63 13.76
CA GLU A 7 -29.76 0.99 14.97
C GLU A 7 -30.09 2.50 15.07
N LEU A 8 -29.66 3.32 14.09
CA LEU A 8 -29.90 4.76 14.11
C LEU A 8 -30.74 5.18 12.89
N GLU A 9 -31.84 5.90 13.15
CA GLU A 9 -32.71 6.48 12.11
C GLU A 9 -32.06 7.66 11.36
N ALA A 10 -30.91 8.16 11.79
CA ALA A 10 -30.17 9.26 11.17
C ALA A 10 -28.74 8.86 10.82
N PRO A 11 -28.16 9.35 9.71
CA PRO A 11 -26.76 9.14 9.39
C PRO A 11 -25.85 9.78 10.45
N GLU A 12 -24.93 8.98 11.00
CA GLU A 12 -23.91 9.48 11.91
C GLU A 12 -22.82 10.22 11.10
N ILE A 13 -22.63 11.50 11.39
CA ILE A 13 -21.52 12.29 10.82
C ILE A 13 -20.30 12.07 11.70
N ILE A 14 -19.33 11.34 11.18
CA ILE A 14 -18.05 11.10 11.86
C ILE A 14 -17.06 12.17 11.41
N ASP A 15 -16.58 12.98 12.35
CA ASP A 15 -15.44 13.86 12.12
C ASP A 15 -14.16 13.02 12.08
N LEU A 16 -13.50 13.00 10.91
CA LEU A 16 -12.25 12.28 10.70
C LEU A 16 -11.02 13.12 11.12
N GLY A 17 -11.23 14.33 11.63
CA GLY A 17 -10.15 15.27 11.90
C GLY A 17 -9.45 15.72 10.62
N HIS A 18 -8.21 16.16 10.75
CA HIS A 18 -7.40 16.60 9.62
C HIS A 18 -6.87 15.38 8.85
N VAL A 19 -7.36 15.19 7.63
CA VAL A 19 -6.86 14.16 6.69
C VAL A 19 -6.02 14.86 5.62
N GLY A 20 -4.81 14.34 5.37
CA GLY A 20 -3.87 14.94 4.43
C GLY A 20 -3.34 13.98 3.39
N GLN A 21 -2.50 14.52 2.51
CA GLN A 21 -1.70 13.78 1.54
C GLN A 21 -0.22 14.07 1.78
N VAL A 22 0.65 13.12 1.36
CA VAL A 22 2.10 13.31 1.46
C VAL A 22 2.56 14.28 0.39
N GLU A 23 3.08 15.42 0.78
CA GLU A 23 3.73 16.38 -0.10
C GLU A 23 5.21 16.03 -0.29
N SER A 24 5.93 15.86 0.82
CA SER A 24 7.34 15.50 0.84
C SER A 24 7.69 14.67 2.07
N ILE A 25 8.81 13.94 1.99
CA ILE A 25 9.35 13.16 3.12
C ILE A 25 10.82 13.54 3.29
N ASP A 26 11.19 13.92 4.51
CA ASP A 26 12.57 14.09 4.89
C ASP A 26 13.16 12.73 5.32
N THR A 27 14.04 12.20 4.50
CA THR A 27 14.62 10.86 4.71
C THR A 27 15.83 10.83 5.66
N ARG A 28 16.35 11.99 6.08
CA ARG A 28 17.62 12.07 6.86
C ARG A 28 17.60 11.21 8.12
N VAL A 29 16.51 11.25 8.88
CA VAL A 29 16.38 10.45 10.11
C VAL A 29 16.28 8.96 9.78
N LEU A 30 15.53 8.60 8.75
CA LEU A 30 15.38 7.19 8.33
C LEU A 30 16.70 6.62 7.85
N THR A 31 17.44 7.36 7.02
CA THR A 31 18.76 6.97 6.53
C THR A 31 19.73 6.77 7.70
N MET A 32 19.79 7.72 8.62
CA MET A 32 20.64 7.63 9.81
C MET A 32 20.31 6.38 10.65
N LEU A 33 19.02 6.06 10.84
CA LEU A 33 18.62 4.88 11.60
C LEU A 33 19.01 3.58 10.90
N THR A 34 18.75 3.48 9.59
CA THR A 34 19.06 2.28 8.81
C THR A 34 20.57 2.03 8.68
N GLU A 35 21.36 3.07 8.51
CA GLU A 35 22.84 2.99 8.50
C GLU A 35 23.41 2.48 9.85
N ASN A 36 22.68 2.69 10.94
CA ASN A 36 23.01 2.17 12.26
C ASN A 36 22.29 0.87 12.62
N TYR A 37 21.79 0.11 11.62
CA TYR A 37 21.09 -1.17 11.79
C TYR A 37 19.82 -1.10 12.65
N VAL A 38 19.18 0.07 12.73
CA VAL A 38 17.89 0.25 13.38
C VAL A 38 16.78 0.11 12.35
N ILE A 39 15.75 -0.66 12.66
CA ILE A 39 14.54 -0.77 11.82
C ILE A 39 13.58 0.34 12.23
N PRO A 40 13.37 1.37 11.39
CA PRO A 40 12.45 2.45 11.71
C PRO A 40 10.99 1.97 11.56
N VAL A 41 10.15 2.34 12.53
CA VAL A 41 8.69 2.18 12.46
C VAL A 41 8.07 3.55 12.33
N VAL A 42 7.33 3.80 11.26
CA VAL A 42 6.78 5.12 10.91
C VAL A 42 5.26 5.12 11.04
N ALA A 43 4.73 6.00 11.88
CA ALA A 43 3.29 6.26 11.91
C ALA A 43 2.89 7.14 10.71
N PRO A 44 1.72 6.90 10.08
CA PRO A 44 1.27 7.66 8.92
C PRO A 44 0.65 9.02 9.33
N ILE A 45 1.42 9.83 10.04
CA ILE A 45 1.05 11.16 10.53
C ILE A 45 1.96 12.20 9.85
N GLY A 46 1.36 13.16 9.18
CA GLY A 46 2.04 14.30 8.59
C GLY A 46 1.91 15.55 9.43
N VAL A 47 2.78 16.50 9.17
CA VAL A 47 2.74 17.84 9.80
C VAL A 47 2.53 18.88 8.71
N GLY A 48 1.53 19.73 8.88
CA GLY A 48 1.24 20.82 7.98
C GLY A 48 2.14 22.04 8.20
N PRO A 49 2.02 23.07 7.34
CA PRO A 49 2.91 24.23 7.36
C PRO A 49 2.81 25.07 8.61
N THR A 50 1.70 25.02 9.35
CA THR A 50 1.49 25.73 10.61
C THR A 50 1.69 24.86 11.85
N GLY A 51 2.14 23.59 11.67
CA GLY A 51 2.45 22.67 12.75
C GLY A 51 1.29 21.74 13.14
N GLU A 52 0.15 21.82 12.45
CA GLU A 52 -0.98 20.93 12.65
C GLU A 52 -0.69 19.50 12.17
N SER A 53 -1.27 18.52 12.85
CA SER A 53 -1.09 17.10 12.52
C SER A 53 -2.20 16.62 11.59
N TYR A 54 -1.82 15.82 10.59
CA TYR A 54 -2.72 15.19 9.63
C TYR A 54 -2.63 13.67 9.70
N ASN A 55 -3.78 13.02 9.73
CA ASN A 55 -3.86 11.58 9.50
C ASN A 55 -3.77 11.32 7.98
N ILE A 56 -2.86 10.43 7.58
CA ILE A 56 -2.63 10.11 6.16
C ILE A 56 -2.87 8.62 5.97
N ASN A 57 -3.36 8.22 4.81
CA ASN A 57 -3.51 6.81 4.49
C ASN A 57 -2.15 6.10 4.51
N ALA A 58 -2.04 5.01 5.28
CA ALA A 58 -0.79 4.29 5.51
C ALA A 58 -0.19 3.71 4.21
N ASP A 59 -1.02 3.24 3.26
CA ASP A 59 -0.53 2.72 1.98
C ASP A 59 0.13 3.85 1.17
N LEU A 60 -0.43 5.07 1.18
CA LEU A 60 0.16 6.22 0.49
C LEU A 60 1.49 6.64 1.11
N VAL A 61 1.58 6.66 2.45
CA VAL A 61 2.85 6.95 3.15
C VAL A 61 3.89 5.90 2.83
N ALA A 62 3.53 4.61 2.90
CA ALA A 62 4.44 3.50 2.59
C ALA A 62 4.93 3.55 1.14
N GLY A 63 4.04 3.79 0.18
CA GLY A 63 4.40 3.94 -1.23
C GLY A 63 5.36 5.10 -1.46
N LYS A 64 5.09 6.26 -0.84
CA LYS A 64 5.96 7.44 -0.97
C LYS A 64 7.31 7.24 -0.28
N LEU A 65 7.35 6.57 0.87
CA LEU A 65 8.60 6.16 1.53
C LEU A 65 9.42 5.23 0.63
N ALA A 66 8.79 4.21 0.06
CA ALA A 66 9.46 3.27 -0.84
C ALA A 66 10.07 3.99 -2.07
N GLU A 67 9.34 4.95 -2.64
CA GLU A 67 9.81 5.78 -3.76
C GLU A 67 11.07 6.59 -3.37
N VAL A 68 10.98 7.43 -2.31
CA VAL A 68 12.08 8.35 -1.96
C VAL A 68 13.31 7.66 -1.41
N LEU A 69 13.15 6.46 -0.82
CA LEU A 69 14.25 5.63 -0.34
C LEU A 69 14.81 4.70 -1.42
N ASN A 70 14.26 4.70 -2.64
CA ASN A 70 14.59 3.74 -3.69
C ASN A 70 14.53 2.29 -3.17
N ALA A 71 13.46 1.95 -2.47
CA ALA A 71 13.32 0.66 -1.82
C ALA A 71 13.36 -0.49 -2.84
N GLU A 72 13.97 -1.61 -2.47
CA GLU A 72 13.99 -2.83 -3.28
C GLU A 72 12.57 -3.41 -3.44
N LYS A 73 11.79 -3.39 -2.36
CA LYS A 73 10.45 -3.94 -2.32
C LYS A 73 9.52 -3.07 -1.49
N LEU A 74 8.26 -2.92 -1.95
CA LEU A 74 7.15 -2.42 -1.15
C LEU A 74 6.22 -3.58 -0.83
N MET A 75 5.91 -3.80 0.45
CA MET A 75 4.97 -4.85 0.86
C MET A 75 3.75 -4.22 1.52
N LEU A 76 2.58 -4.44 0.92
CA LEU A 76 1.28 -3.97 1.40
C LEU A 76 0.53 -5.16 2.01
N LEU A 77 0.37 -5.15 3.32
CA LEU A 77 -0.39 -6.17 4.02
C LEU A 77 -1.89 -5.85 3.97
N THR A 78 -2.69 -6.86 3.67
CA THR A 78 -4.14 -6.73 3.52
C THR A 78 -4.86 -7.89 4.23
N ASN A 79 -6.17 -7.89 4.19
CA ASN A 79 -7.03 -8.97 4.69
C ASN A 79 -7.60 -9.85 3.56
N THR A 80 -6.98 -9.83 2.40
CA THR A 80 -7.28 -10.70 1.25
C THR A 80 -6.02 -11.42 0.81
N ALA A 81 -6.17 -12.55 0.12
CA ALA A 81 -5.04 -13.38 -0.31
C ALA A 81 -4.13 -12.69 -1.34
N GLY A 82 -4.56 -11.57 -1.92
CA GLY A 82 -3.90 -10.83 -2.97
C GLY A 82 -4.92 -10.25 -3.95
N VAL A 83 -4.50 -9.95 -5.15
CA VAL A 83 -5.39 -9.63 -6.26
C VAL A 83 -6.03 -10.92 -6.75
N LEU A 84 -7.35 -10.95 -6.80
CA LEU A 84 -8.10 -12.11 -7.26
C LEU A 84 -8.55 -11.90 -8.73
N ASP A 85 -8.50 -12.96 -9.52
CA ASP A 85 -9.12 -12.97 -10.84
C ASP A 85 -10.65 -13.15 -10.76
N GLN A 86 -11.32 -13.18 -11.90
CA GLN A 86 -12.77 -13.36 -11.99
C GLN A 86 -13.26 -14.73 -11.47
N THR A 87 -12.36 -15.71 -11.32
CA THR A 87 -12.65 -17.04 -10.76
C THR A 87 -12.41 -17.10 -9.25
N GLY A 88 -11.89 -16.03 -8.63
CA GLY A 88 -11.54 -15.95 -7.22
C GLY A 88 -10.17 -16.55 -6.90
N GLN A 89 -9.33 -16.83 -7.90
CA GLN A 89 -7.96 -17.31 -7.69
C GLN A 89 -6.99 -16.13 -7.58
N VAL A 90 -5.94 -16.31 -6.77
CA VAL A 90 -4.91 -15.28 -6.60
C VAL A 90 -4.05 -15.21 -7.85
N VAL A 91 -3.92 -14.01 -8.38
CA VAL A 91 -2.97 -13.71 -9.46
C VAL A 91 -1.60 -13.43 -8.84
N THR A 92 -0.65 -14.34 -9.01
CA THR A 92 0.64 -14.31 -8.30
C THR A 92 1.65 -13.30 -8.86
N GLY A 93 1.55 -12.94 -10.15
CA GLY A 93 2.44 -11.97 -10.79
C GLY A 93 1.73 -11.14 -11.83
N LEU A 94 1.97 -9.84 -11.81
CA LEU A 94 1.38 -8.86 -12.73
C LEU A 94 2.43 -7.85 -13.16
N VAL A 95 2.37 -7.42 -14.41
CA VAL A 95 3.07 -6.21 -14.86
C VAL A 95 2.11 -5.03 -14.94
N SER A 96 2.65 -3.81 -14.94
CA SER A 96 1.86 -2.56 -14.85
C SER A 96 0.71 -2.47 -15.84
N ASP A 97 0.88 -2.98 -17.08
CA ASP A 97 -0.17 -2.92 -18.11
C ASP A 97 -1.31 -3.92 -17.83
N GLU A 98 -0.99 -5.11 -17.32
CA GLU A 98 -1.98 -6.12 -16.92
C GLU A 98 -2.83 -5.63 -15.75
N VAL A 99 -2.20 -4.98 -14.79
CA VAL A 99 -2.93 -4.37 -13.66
C VAL A 99 -3.95 -3.33 -14.15
N ARG A 100 -3.56 -2.48 -15.11
CA ARG A 100 -4.48 -1.50 -15.70
C ARG A 100 -5.66 -2.17 -16.38
N ALA A 101 -5.41 -3.22 -17.17
CA ALA A 101 -6.46 -3.98 -17.83
C ALA A 101 -7.46 -4.59 -16.83
N LEU A 102 -6.96 -5.14 -15.71
CA LEU A 102 -7.81 -5.69 -14.63
C LEU A 102 -8.59 -4.63 -13.85
N ILE A 103 -8.13 -3.38 -13.84
CA ILE A 103 -8.90 -2.25 -13.31
C ILE A 103 -9.99 -1.86 -14.30
N ASP A 104 -9.66 -1.74 -15.57
CA ASP A 104 -10.57 -1.28 -16.63
C ASP A 104 -11.72 -2.26 -16.87
N ASP A 105 -11.48 -3.57 -16.73
CA ASP A 105 -12.51 -4.62 -16.85
C ASP A 105 -13.32 -4.85 -15.55
N GLY A 106 -12.95 -4.15 -14.45
CA GLY A 106 -13.64 -4.21 -13.17
C GLY A 106 -13.28 -5.41 -12.28
N THR A 107 -12.33 -6.25 -12.68
CA THR A 107 -11.81 -7.37 -11.87
C THR A 107 -11.19 -6.84 -10.58
N ILE A 108 -10.37 -5.78 -10.67
CA ILE A 108 -9.86 -5.05 -9.51
C ILE A 108 -10.83 -3.92 -9.18
N SER A 109 -11.49 -4.00 -8.03
CA SER A 109 -12.52 -3.04 -7.61
C SER A 109 -12.49 -2.78 -6.10
N GLY A 110 -13.32 -1.84 -5.65
CA GLY A 110 -13.54 -1.56 -4.22
C GLY A 110 -12.27 -1.21 -3.45
N GLY A 111 -12.11 -1.81 -2.28
CA GLY A 111 -10.98 -1.55 -1.36
C GLY A 111 -9.61 -1.98 -1.87
N MET A 112 -9.54 -2.80 -2.94
CA MET A 112 -8.27 -3.21 -3.55
C MET A 112 -7.69 -2.11 -4.46
N LEU A 113 -8.54 -1.27 -5.08
CA LEU A 113 -8.10 -0.20 -5.98
C LEU A 113 -7.03 0.72 -5.39
N PRO A 114 -7.20 1.31 -4.18
CA PRO A 114 -6.18 2.20 -3.62
C PRO A 114 -4.85 1.48 -3.33
N LYS A 115 -4.87 0.19 -2.94
CA LYS A 115 -3.65 -0.58 -2.71
C LYS A 115 -2.91 -0.87 -4.01
N VAL A 116 -3.63 -1.31 -5.03
CA VAL A 116 -3.07 -1.57 -6.37
C VAL A 116 -2.56 -0.28 -7.00
N ALA A 117 -3.29 0.84 -6.87
CA ALA A 117 -2.83 2.14 -7.34
C ALA A 117 -1.54 2.59 -6.65
N CYS A 118 -1.43 2.40 -5.33
CA CYS A 118 -0.21 2.66 -4.57
C CYS A 118 0.96 1.78 -5.06
N ALA A 119 0.74 0.48 -5.23
CA ALA A 119 1.75 -0.46 -5.73
C ALA A 119 2.24 -0.07 -7.14
N LEU A 120 1.31 0.27 -8.05
CA LEU A 120 1.64 0.75 -9.40
C LEU A 120 2.45 2.05 -9.37
N SER A 121 2.05 3.01 -8.53
CA SER A 121 2.78 4.27 -8.39
C SER A 121 4.21 4.02 -7.94
N ALA A 122 4.41 3.18 -6.93
CA ALA A 122 5.72 2.85 -6.40
C ALA A 122 6.64 2.19 -7.46
N VAL A 123 6.15 1.17 -8.18
CA VAL A 123 6.98 0.50 -9.21
C VAL A 123 7.26 1.40 -10.42
N ASN A 124 6.32 2.28 -10.79
CA ASN A 124 6.55 3.26 -11.86
C ASN A 124 7.56 4.34 -11.45
N ALA A 125 7.62 4.66 -10.15
CA ALA A 125 8.59 5.60 -9.57
C ALA A 125 10.00 5.01 -9.37
N GLY A 126 10.18 3.69 -9.56
CA GLY A 126 11.50 3.06 -9.54
C GLY A 126 11.68 1.94 -8.50
N VAL A 127 10.71 1.69 -7.64
CA VAL A 127 10.72 0.51 -6.74
C VAL A 127 10.73 -0.75 -7.60
N ASN A 128 11.62 -1.71 -7.32
CA ASN A 128 11.79 -2.89 -8.18
C ASN A 128 10.55 -3.79 -8.20
N SER A 129 9.89 -3.96 -7.06
CA SER A 129 8.63 -4.71 -6.97
C SER A 129 7.74 -4.21 -5.85
N ALA A 130 6.43 -4.35 -6.02
CA ALA A 130 5.46 -4.17 -4.96
C ALA A 130 4.65 -5.45 -4.78
N HIS A 131 4.36 -5.80 -3.53
CA HIS A 131 3.70 -7.04 -3.16
C HIS A 131 2.45 -6.74 -2.34
N ILE A 132 1.34 -7.39 -2.66
CA ILE A 132 0.09 -7.34 -1.89
C ILE A 132 -0.11 -8.71 -1.27
N VAL A 133 -0.04 -8.78 0.06
CA VAL A 133 0.07 -10.03 0.80
C VAL A 133 -0.97 -10.11 1.91
N ASP A 134 -1.53 -11.29 2.15
CA ASP A 134 -2.46 -11.51 3.26
C ASP A 134 -1.73 -11.44 4.62
N GLY A 135 -1.96 -10.36 5.35
CA GLY A 135 -1.37 -10.16 6.68
C GLY A 135 -1.92 -11.08 7.78
N ARG A 136 -2.98 -11.86 7.50
CA ARG A 136 -3.54 -12.85 8.44
C ARG A 136 -2.78 -14.19 8.40
N VAL A 137 -2.04 -14.43 7.33
CA VAL A 137 -1.20 -15.63 7.21
C VAL A 137 0.02 -15.49 8.09
N PRO A 138 0.27 -16.43 9.03
CA PRO A 138 1.47 -16.39 9.86
C PRO A 138 2.73 -16.35 9.01
N HIS A 139 3.64 -15.43 9.33
CA HIS A 139 4.92 -15.25 8.62
C HIS A 139 4.81 -14.93 7.12
N SER A 140 3.67 -14.39 6.67
CA SER A 140 3.41 -14.10 5.25
C SER A 140 4.51 -13.28 4.57
N VAL A 141 5.08 -12.28 5.25
CA VAL A 141 6.20 -11.48 4.75
C VAL A 141 7.44 -12.33 4.50
N LEU A 142 7.78 -13.24 5.42
CA LEU A 142 8.93 -14.14 5.26
C LEU A 142 8.69 -15.15 4.14
N LEU A 143 7.49 -15.70 4.03
CA LEU A 143 7.11 -16.60 2.95
C LEU A 143 7.23 -15.90 1.60
N GLU A 144 6.73 -14.66 1.48
CA GLU A 144 6.82 -13.87 0.24
C GLU A 144 8.25 -13.53 -0.17
N ILE A 145 9.14 -13.30 0.80
CA ILE A 145 10.53 -12.90 0.52
C ILE A 145 11.43 -14.12 0.25
N PHE A 146 11.22 -15.23 0.97
CA PHE A 146 12.16 -16.36 1.00
C PHE A 146 11.68 -17.62 0.28
N THR A 147 10.50 -17.61 -0.35
CA THR A 147 10.02 -18.75 -1.13
C THR A 147 9.75 -18.35 -2.58
N ASP A 148 9.97 -19.26 -3.50
CA ASP A 148 9.77 -19.05 -4.94
C ASP A 148 8.28 -18.93 -5.32
N GLN A 149 7.39 -19.54 -4.54
CA GLN A 149 5.95 -19.52 -4.83
C GLN A 149 5.26 -18.25 -4.34
N GLY A 150 5.82 -17.59 -3.31
CA GLY A 150 5.16 -16.47 -2.64
C GLY A 150 3.83 -16.85 -2.01
N VAL A 151 3.13 -15.87 -1.45
CA VAL A 151 1.80 -16.03 -0.84
C VAL A 151 0.84 -14.91 -1.20
N GLY A 152 1.19 -14.05 -2.15
CA GLY A 152 0.44 -12.88 -2.53
C GLY A 152 0.52 -12.57 -4.03
N THR A 153 0.28 -11.31 -4.35
CA THR A 153 0.42 -10.78 -5.72
C THR A 153 1.64 -9.88 -5.79
N GLN A 154 2.57 -10.22 -6.66
CA GLN A 154 3.71 -9.37 -7.01
C GLN A 154 3.35 -8.49 -8.20
N ILE A 155 3.64 -7.19 -8.11
CA ILE A 155 3.52 -6.23 -9.20
C ILE A 155 4.91 -5.74 -9.58
N LEU A 156 5.22 -5.87 -10.86
CA LEU A 156 6.49 -5.48 -11.44
C LEU A 156 6.33 -4.36 -12.46
N ARG A 157 7.37 -3.55 -12.61
CA ARG A 157 7.46 -2.63 -13.73
C ARG A 157 7.65 -3.41 -15.02
N LYS A 158 6.94 -3.04 -16.10
CA LYS A 158 7.21 -3.56 -17.42
C LYS A 158 8.65 -3.21 -17.82
N ARG A 159 9.46 -4.23 -18.13
CA ARG A 159 10.77 -4.00 -18.74
C ARG A 159 10.55 -3.55 -20.19
N SER A 160 11.14 -2.42 -20.55
CA SER A 160 11.20 -1.92 -21.93
C SER A 160 12.03 -2.86 -22.79
#